data_182ca02e3ac732ba83c7a956759b5a84
#
_entry.id   182ca02e3ac732ba83c7a956759b5a84
#
_cell.length_a   1.000
_cell.length_b   1.000
_cell.length_c   1.000
_cell.angle_alpha   90.00
_cell.angle_beta   90.00
_cell.angle_gamma   90.00
#
_symmetry.space_group_name_H-M   'P 1'
#
loop_
_entity.id
_entity.type
_entity.pdbx_description
1 polymer ?
#
loop_
_entity_poly.entity_id
_entity_poly.type
_entity_poly.pdbx_seq_one_letter_code
_entity_poly.pdbx_strand_id
1 'polypeptide(L)'
;CEEFLDGLNGKRPIDYKIACFNGKAGYVLVASDRDETGHTNKYDYYDLNWNKMPYIKSSLNSDRYTPKPPALDEMIEIAEALSKPYPFVRMDFYDINVKAILGEMTFTPAGCLSPGLTEEAQKIFGSRIILPDPLP
;
A
#
# COMPACT_ATOMS: atom_id res chain seq x y z
N CYS A 1 -18.00 -0.25 15.37
CA CYS A 1 -16.79 -0.29 16.20
C CYS A 1 -15.95 -1.47 15.75
N GLU A 2 -14.66 -1.24 15.58
CA GLU A 2 -13.66 -2.27 15.27
C GLU A 2 -12.90 -2.63 16.55
N GLU A 3 -12.39 -3.86 16.62
CA GLU A 3 -11.43 -4.23 17.65
C GLU A 3 -10.13 -3.44 17.45
N PHE A 4 -9.57 -2.89 18.51
CA PHE A 4 -8.29 -2.21 18.43
C PHE A 4 -7.18 -3.24 18.18
N LEU A 5 -6.44 -3.09 17.09
CA LEU A 5 -5.33 -3.97 16.74
C LEU A 5 -4.07 -3.50 17.46
N ASP A 6 -3.64 -4.26 18.44
CA ASP A 6 -2.34 -4.07 19.09
C ASP A 6 -1.23 -4.66 18.21
N GLY A 7 -0.29 -3.82 17.80
CA GLY A 7 0.95 -4.28 17.20
C GLY A 7 1.87 -4.94 18.24
N LEU A 8 2.94 -5.57 17.77
CA LEU A 8 3.95 -6.17 18.63
C LEU A 8 4.54 -5.12 19.61
N ASN A 9 4.53 -5.41 20.88
CA ASN A 9 5.07 -4.56 21.96
C ASN A 9 4.34 -3.22 22.19
N GLY A 10 3.03 -3.16 22.00
CA GLY A 10 2.24 -1.94 22.25
C GLY A 10 2.50 -0.81 21.23
N LYS A 11 3.21 -1.10 20.13
CA LYS A 11 3.36 -0.18 19.00
C LYS A 11 2.22 -0.39 18.01
N ARG A 12 1.85 0.67 17.28
CA ARG A 12 0.90 0.53 16.19
C ARG A 12 1.44 -0.46 15.14
N PRO A 13 0.61 -1.33 14.58
CA PRO A 13 1.05 -2.23 13.53
C PRO A 13 1.51 -1.46 12.30
N ILE A 14 2.46 -2.03 11.56
CA ILE A 14 2.89 -1.49 10.26
C ILE A 14 1.71 -1.57 9.30
N ASP A 15 1.53 -0.50 8.53
CA ASP A 15 0.47 -0.38 7.54
C ASP A 15 1.04 -0.70 6.15
N TYR A 16 0.60 -1.84 5.59
CA TYR A 16 0.99 -2.33 4.26
C TYR A 16 -0.09 -2.00 3.26
N LYS A 17 0.19 -1.10 2.32
CA LYS A 17 -0.77 -0.58 1.36
C LYS A 17 -0.52 -1.17 -0.02
N ILE A 18 -1.34 -2.14 -0.41
CA ILE A 18 -1.22 -2.82 -1.71
C ILE A 18 -2.03 -2.08 -2.75
N ALA A 19 -1.36 -1.58 -3.78
CA ALA A 19 -2.02 -0.97 -4.93
C ALA A 19 -2.29 -2.03 -5.99
N CYS A 20 -3.54 -2.14 -6.40
CA CYS A 20 -3.99 -3.05 -7.44
C CYS A 20 -4.43 -2.26 -8.68
N PHE A 21 -4.05 -2.76 -9.84
CA PHE A 21 -4.37 -2.22 -11.15
C PHE A 21 -5.10 -3.30 -11.97
N ASN A 22 -6.36 -3.04 -12.33
CA ASN A 22 -7.19 -3.96 -13.13
C ASN A 22 -7.21 -5.39 -12.56
N GLY A 23 -7.36 -5.50 -11.23
CA GLY A 23 -7.44 -6.79 -10.54
C GLY A 23 -6.11 -7.46 -10.25
N LYS A 24 -4.98 -6.77 -10.45
CA LYS A 24 -3.64 -7.30 -10.20
C LYS A 24 -2.85 -6.40 -9.25
N ALA A 25 -2.24 -7.01 -8.24
CA ALA A 25 -1.33 -6.31 -7.35
C ALA A 25 -0.11 -5.76 -8.13
N GLY A 26 0.28 -4.55 -7.84
CA GLY A 26 1.36 -3.86 -8.56
C GLY A 26 2.54 -3.47 -7.69
N TYR A 27 2.29 -3.02 -6.47
CA TYR A 27 3.31 -2.65 -5.50
C TYR A 27 2.74 -2.63 -4.08
N VAL A 28 3.64 -2.61 -3.11
CA VAL A 28 3.33 -2.40 -1.70
C VAL A 28 3.96 -1.09 -1.24
N LEU A 29 3.14 -0.19 -0.72
CA LEU A 29 3.60 1.01 -0.02
C LEU A 29 3.59 0.72 1.48
N VAL A 30 4.73 0.87 2.12
CA VAL A 30 4.87 0.71 3.57
C VAL A 30 4.91 2.08 4.22
N ALA A 31 4.01 2.34 5.14
CA ALA A 31 4.01 3.50 6.02
C ALA A 31 4.64 3.11 7.36
N SER A 32 5.91 3.44 7.53
CA SER A 32 6.66 3.21 8.76
C SER A 32 6.80 4.51 9.57
N ASP A 33 7.19 4.39 10.84
CA ASP A 33 7.47 5.53 11.71
C ASP A 33 6.28 6.50 11.88
N ARG A 34 5.10 5.95 12.18
CA ARG A 34 3.97 6.78 12.61
C ARG A 34 4.26 7.40 13.98
N ASP A 35 4.12 8.71 14.07
CA ASP A 35 4.18 9.43 15.34
C ASP A 35 2.97 9.11 16.24
N GLU A 36 2.97 9.67 17.46
CA GLU A 36 1.88 9.46 18.43
C GLU A 36 0.52 9.97 17.91
N THR A 37 0.52 10.93 16.96
CA THR A 37 -0.69 11.48 16.34
C THR A 37 -1.20 10.61 15.18
N GLY A 38 -0.43 9.60 14.77
CA GLY A 38 -0.75 8.71 13.65
C GLY A 38 -0.29 9.22 12.29
N HIS A 39 0.40 10.35 12.24
CA HIS A 39 0.98 10.85 11.00
C HIS A 39 2.28 10.12 10.70
N THR A 40 2.44 9.73 9.45
CA THR A 40 3.69 9.18 8.92
C THR A 40 4.28 10.17 7.93
N ASN A 41 5.57 10.44 8.10
CA ASN A 41 6.35 11.28 7.21
C ASN A 41 7.32 10.47 6.35
N LYS A 42 7.36 9.15 6.50
CA LYS A 42 8.29 8.26 5.82
C LYS A 42 7.58 7.07 5.20
N TYR A 43 7.90 6.81 3.94
CA TYR A 43 7.28 5.80 3.11
C TYR A 43 8.33 5.04 2.31
N ASP A 44 8.06 3.76 2.07
CA ASP A 44 8.88 2.92 1.21
C ASP A 44 7.98 2.17 0.22
N TYR A 45 8.42 2.09 -1.03
CA TYR A 45 7.77 1.29 -2.06
C TYR A 45 8.54 0.00 -2.27
N TYR A 46 7.83 -1.12 -2.29
CA TYR A 46 8.36 -2.45 -2.57
C TYR A 46 7.63 -3.08 -3.76
N ASP A 47 8.35 -3.84 -4.57
CA ASP A 47 7.72 -4.75 -5.51
C ASP A 47 7.12 -5.97 -4.76
N LEU A 48 6.44 -6.86 -5.47
CA LEU A 48 5.81 -8.04 -4.87
C LEU A 48 6.82 -9.10 -4.42
N ASN A 49 8.09 -9.00 -4.86
CA ASN A 49 9.22 -9.82 -4.40
C ASN A 49 9.95 -9.19 -3.21
N TRP A 50 9.44 -8.08 -2.69
CA TRP A 50 10.01 -7.32 -1.58
C TRP A 50 11.33 -6.62 -1.89
N ASN A 51 11.56 -6.24 -3.15
CA ASN A 51 12.66 -5.35 -3.51
C ASN A 51 12.22 -3.89 -3.37
N LYS A 52 13.03 -3.09 -2.67
CA LYS A 52 12.76 -1.66 -2.49
C LYS A 52 12.87 -0.92 -3.81
N MET A 53 11.85 -0.12 -4.14
CA MET A 53 11.78 0.64 -5.39
C MET A 53 12.08 2.12 -5.17
N PRO A 54 12.82 2.79 -6.08
CA PRO A 54 13.23 4.19 -5.92
C PRO A 54 12.13 5.18 -6.34
N TYR A 55 10.88 4.91 -5.98
CA TYR A 55 9.72 5.65 -6.49
C TYR A 55 9.21 6.76 -5.58
N ILE A 56 9.82 6.93 -4.41
CA ILE A 56 9.53 7.99 -3.47
C ILE A 56 10.63 9.05 -3.51
N LYS A 57 10.26 10.33 -3.37
CA LYS A 57 11.22 11.42 -3.23
C LYS A 57 12.08 11.22 -1.99
N SER A 58 13.37 11.53 -2.06
CA SER A 58 14.33 11.28 -0.98
C SER A 58 13.93 11.88 0.36
N SER A 59 13.27 13.04 0.36
CA SER A 59 12.79 13.69 1.60
C SER A 59 11.76 12.88 2.38
N LEU A 60 11.03 11.98 1.71
CA LEU A 60 9.98 11.14 2.29
C LEU A 60 10.37 9.67 2.39
N ASN A 61 11.52 9.30 1.82
CA ASN A 61 12.02 7.94 1.88
C ASN A 61 12.46 7.61 3.32
N SER A 62 12.15 6.38 3.75
CA SER A 62 12.74 5.83 4.96
C SER A 62 14.14 5.29 4.64
N ASP A 63 15.13 5.62 5.48
CA ASP A 63 16.47 5.04 5.37
C ASP A 63 16.55 3.62 5.96
N ARG A 64 15.41 3.09 6.42
CA ARG A 64 15.32 1.78 7.05
C ARG A 64 14.83 0.72 6.08
N TYR A 65 15.29 -0.50 6.28
CA TYR A 65 14.72 -1.67 5.64
C TYR A 65 13.58 -2.22 6.52
N THR A 66 12.40 -2.36 5.92
CA THR A 66 11.28 -3.06 6.57
C THR A 66 11.31 -4.53 6.13
N PRO A 67 11.39 -5.50 7.05
CA PRO A 67 11.33 -6.91 6.69
C PRO A 67 10.03 -7.26 5.95
N LYS A 68 10.10 -8.23 5.04
CA LYS A 68 8.90 -8.78 4.36
C LYS A 68 7.93 -9.30 5.42
N PRO A 69 6.66 -8.85 5.43
CA PRO A 69 5.68 -9.39 6.37
C PRO A 69 5.38 -10.85 6.04
N PRO A 70 5.32 -11.74 7.03
CA PRO A 70 4.97 -13.13 6.81
C PRO A 70 3.62 -13.35 6.09
N ALA A 71 2.65 -12.46 6.32
CA ALA A 71 1.33 -12.53 5.70
C ALA A 71 1.26 -11.90 4.29
N LEU A 72 2.38 -11.49 3.65
CA LEU A 72 2.34 -10.77 2.39
C LEU A 72 1.60 -11.53 1.29
N ASP A 73 1.85 -12.81 1.17
CA ASP A 73 1.26 -13.62 0.10
C ASP A 73 -0.27 -13.70 0.27
N GLU A 74 -0.77 -13.86 1.50
CA GLU A 74 -2.21 -13.79 1.83
C GLU A 74 -2.79 -12.40 1.54
N MET A 75 -2.07 -11.32 1.89
CA MET A 75 -2.49 -9.96 1.56
C MET A 75 -2.66 -9.76 0.05
N ILE A 76 -1.72 -10.26 -0.76
CA ILE A 76 -1.77 -10.17 -2.22
C ILE A 76 -2.97 -10.95 -2.77
N GLU A 77 -3.21 -12.17 -2.30
CA GLU A 77 -4.36 -12.99 -2.72
C GLU A 77 -5.69 -12.28 -2.44
N ILE A 78 -5.87 -11.75 -1.24
CA ILE A 78 -7.07 -11.00 -0.85
C ILE A 78 -7.21 -9.74 -1.73
N ALA A 79 -6.12 -8.98 -1.89
CA ALA A 79 -6.13 -7.76 -2.68
C ALA A 79 -6.49 -8.02 -4.15
N GLU A 80 -5.93 -9.03 -4.78
CA GLU A 80 -6.27 -9.41 -6.16
C GLU A 80 -7.72 -9.91 -6.28
N ALA A 81 -8.20 -10.69 -5.30
CA ALA A 81 -9.57 -11.18 -5.32
C ALA A 81 -10.59 -10.05 -5.27
N LEU A 82 -10.38 -9.06 -4.38
CA LEU A 82 -11.30 -7.96 -4.16
C LEU A 82 -11.16 -6.84 -5.22
N SER A 83 -10.00 -6.70 -5.84
CA SER A 83 -9.73 -5.62 -6.82
C SER A 83 -10.24 -5.90 -8.23
N LYS A 84 -10.70 -7.12 -8.54
CA LYS A 84 -11.13 -7.54 -9.90
C LYS A 84 -12.09 -6.57 -10.60
N PRO A 85 -13.10 -5.97 -9.93
CA PRO A 85 -14.04 -5.07 -10.61
C PRO A 85 -13.48 -3.65 -10.86
N TYR A 86 -12.30 -3.32 -10.35
CA TYR A 86 -11.84 -1.95 -10.30
C TYR A 86 -10.60 -1.72 -11.18
N PRO A 87 -10.56 -0.60 -11.96
CA PRO A 87 -9.37 -0.21 -12.70
C PRO A 87 -8.17 0.07 -11.77
N PHE A 88 -8.48 0.62 -10.59
CA PHE A 88 -7.51 0.89 -9.54
C PHE A 88 -8.19 0.82 -8.17
N VAL A 89 -7.51 0.24 -7.19
CA VAL A 89 -7.85 0.33 -5.77
C VAL A 89 -6.59 0.07 -4.94
N ARG A 90 -6.44 0.80 -3.84
CA ARG A 90 -5.43 0.53 -2.81
C ARG A 90 -6.11 -0.13 -1.62
N MET A 91 -5.50 -1.19 -1.13
CA MET A 91 -5.96 -1.90 0.06
C MET A 91 -4.91 -1.83 1.15
N ASP A 92 -5.32 -1.41 2.33
CA ASP A 92 -4.45 -1.20 3.47
C ASP A 92 -4.61 -2.38 4.42
N PHE A 93 -3.49 -3.07 4.71
CA PHE A 93 -3.44 -4.28 5.51
C PHE A 93 -2.54 -4.14 6.72
N TYR A 94 -2.83 -4.97 7.71
CA TYR A 94 -1.96 -5.23 8.85
C TYR A 94 -1.58 -6.71 8.89
N ASP A 95 -0.33 -6.99 9.32
CA ASP A 95 0.11 -8.35 9.66
C ASP A 95 -0.04 -8.53 11.17
N ILE A 96 -1.02 -9.31 11.59
CA ILE A 96 -1.28 -9.62 13.00
C ILE A 96 -1.18 -11.14 13.20
N ASN A 97 -0.14 -11.56 13.90
CA ASN A 97 0.11 -12.98 14.14
C ASN A 97 0.17 -13.83 12.85
N VAL A 98 0.88 -13.32 11.84
CA VAL A 98 1.04 -14.00 10.53
C VAL A 98 -0.30 -14.14 9.77
N LYS A 99 -1.24 -13.22 10.01
CA LYS A 99 -2.51 -13.13 9.29
C LYS A 99 -2.69 -11.76 8.68
N ALA A 100 -3.20 -11.74 7.46
CA ALA A 100 -3.58 -10.51 6.78
C ALA A 100 -4.92 -9.99 7.33
N ILE A 101 -4.90 -8.78 7.88
CA ILE A 101 -6.12 -8.08 8.30
C ILE A 101 -6.33 -6.90 7.37
N LEU A 102 -7.41 -6.90 6.60
CA LEU A 102 -7.79 -5.78 5.74
C LEU A 102 -8.40 -4.66 6.60
N GLY A 103 -7.82 -3.47 6.54
CA GLY A 103 -8.28 -2.29 7.28
C GLY A 103 -9.09 -1.33 6.40
N GLU A 104 -8.67 -1.08 5.16
CA GLU A 104 -9.30 -0.08 4.30
C GLU A 104 -9.18 -0.42 2.81
N MET A 105 -10.18 -0.01 2.03
CA MET A 105 -10.13 0.04 0.57
C MET A 105 -10.25 1.50 0.12
N THR A 106 -9.22 2.01 -0.56
CA THR A 106 -9.16 3.42 -1.01
C THR A 106 -9.10 3.50 -2.53
N PHE A 107 -10.10 4.12 -3.16
CA PHE A 107 -10.19 4.26 -4.62
C PHE A 107 -9.43 5.48 -5.15
N THR A 108 -9.33 6.53 -4.35
CA THR A 108 -8.66 7.79 -4.71
C THR A 108 -7.61 8.19 -3.65
N PRO A 109 -6.51 7.43 -3.50
CA PRO A 109 -5.50 7.72 -2.48
C PRO A 109 -4.99 9.16 -2.60
N ALA A 110 -4.94 9.88 -1.48
CA ALA A 110 -4.53 11.28 -1.41
C ALA A 110 -5.25 12.19 -2.45
N GLY A 111 -6.51 11.90 -2.75
CA GLY A 111 -7.29 12.65 -3.75
C GLY A 111 -6.71 12.56 -5.16
N CYS A 112 -6.08 11.46 -5.51
CA CYS A 112 -5.32 11.26 -6.76
C CYS A 112 -4.08 12.18 -6.92
N LEU A 113 -3.69 12.87 -5.86
CA LEU A 113 -2.51 13.73 -5.83
C LEU A 113 -1.50 13.16 -4.85
N SER A 114 -0.47 12.49 -5.35
CA SER A 114 0.58 11.91 -4.52
C SER A 114 1.89 12.71 -4.66
N PRO A 115 2.09 13.78 -3.88
CA PRO A 115 3.23 14.68 -4.03
C PRO A 115 4.56 14.02 -3.68
N GLY A 116 4.52 12.87 -3.01
CA GLY A 116 5.70 12.11 -2.62
C GLY A 116 6.28 11.22 -3.73
N LEU A 117 5.52 10.88 -4.75
CA LEU A 117 5.99 10.06 -5.87
C LEU A 117 6.97 10.83 -6.77
N THR A 118 7.97 10.10 -7.30
CA THR A 118 8.80 10.64 -8.39
C THR A 118 7.97 10.76 -9.67
N GLU A 119 8.37 11.63 -10.60
CA GLU A 119 7.69 11.80 -11.89
C GLU A 119 7.67 10.49 -12.70
N GLU A 120 8.77 9.73 -12.65
CA GLU A 120 8.87 8.41 -13.28
C GLU A 120 7.84 7.44 -12.70
N ALA A 121 7.72 7.36 -11.39
CA ALA A 121 6.74 6.50 -10.73
C ALA A 121 5.30 6.87 -11.10
N GLN A 122 4.98 8.16 -11.18
CA GLN A 122 3.65 8.61 -11.59
C GLN A 122 3.31 8.16 -13.01
N LYS A 123 4.26 8.24 -13.94
CA LYS A 123 4.08 7.76 -15.32
C LYS A 123 3.89 6.24 -15.37
N ILE A 124 4.75 5.48 -14.65
CA ILE A 124 4.67 4.02 -14.62
C ILE A 124 3.34 3.56 -14.02
N PHE A 125 2.93 4.12 -12.89
CA PHE A 125 1.69 3.70 -12.23
C PHE A 125 0.45 4.16 -13.00
N GLY A 126 0.46 5.38 -13.53
CA GLY A 126 -0.63 5.89 -14.35
C GLY A 126 -0.86 5.05 -15.61
N SER A 127 0.21 4.61 -16.27
CA SER A 127 0.10 3.78 -17.49
C SER A 127 -0.47 2.38 -17.24
N ARG A 128 -0.51 1.92 -15.99
CA ARG A 128 -1.10 0.62 -15.62
C ARG A 128 -2.62 0.67 -15.46
N ILE A 129 -3.20 1.87 -15.31
CA ILE A 129 -4.65 2.01 -15.12
C ILE A 129 -5.33 1.96 -16.49
N ILE A 130 -6.12 0.93 -16.71
CA ILE A 130 -6.96 0.80 -17.91
C ILE A 130 -8.37 1.21 -17.52
N LEU A 131 -8.82 2.35 -17.99
CA LEU A 131 -10.17 2.82 -17.74
C LEU A 131 -11.16 2.00 -18.59
N PRO A 132 -12.37 1.71 -18.07
CA PRO A 132 -13.42 1.11 -18.87
C PRO A 132 -13.85 2.09 -19.98
N ASP A 133 -14.40 1.54 -21.05
CA ASP A 133 -15.01 2.37 -22.09
C ASP A 133 -16.07 3.28 -21.44
N PRO A 134 -16.22 4.54 -21.92
CA PRO A 134 -17.26 5.42 -21.42
C PRO A 134 -18.61 4.72 -21.57
N LEU A 135 -19.42 4.82 -20.53
CA LEU A 135 -20.81 4.37 -20.63
C LEU A 135 -21.47 5.12 -21.79
N PRO A 136 -22.29 4.44 -22.60
CA PRO A 136 -22.99 5.03 -23.73
C PRO A 136 -23.93 6.15 -23.29
#